data_e352430e69716709883477e4851e7d56
#
_entry.id   e352430e69716709883477e4851e7d56
#
_cell.length_a   1.000
_cell.length_b   1.000
_cell.length_c   1.000
_cell.angle_alpha   90.00
_cell.angle_beta   90.00
_cell.angle_gamma   90.00
#
_symmetry.space_group_name_H-M   'P 1'
#
loop_
_entity.id
_entity.type
_entity.pdbx_description
1 polymer ?
#
loop_
_entity_poly.entity_id
_entity_poly.type
_entity_poly.pdbx_seq_one_letter_code
_entity_poly.pdbx_strand_id
1 'polypeptide(L)'
;LSVVLNLLGLTAAFMVFVALLMQIDYDRSYNAALADADRIAMPCNIPPKDSDFEKFSAMSFPIMELIGGQPHVESYTYILGDCYEETFYINEHFCSGTFMMCAPNFADFYKLDIVVGDKKCLDANQVMIPESFAKKYFGDASPLGKSINKAKTWIVGAVYRDIRSKNTWLRNPVLRVIDKSWFGDNLTNPNMNSFTMFIKADKAENFPAIQASANKQFEEICKGNEWFGNSRKEFVLIPLTETHYNSDFILVGEQIKASNEKILLSIALLILLIAAINFANFSNALIPMRVRSINTQKILGATQSSLRLYLTAEAAGIAFTAFIIAVGGLLLLSHTEMNQLTVAGINPFGNLHVLGLSAAAAIVVGVLAGLAP
;
A
#
# COMPACT_ATOMS: atom_id res chain seq x y z
N LEU A 1 -12.54 -29.55 29.41
CA LEU A 1 -12.21 -29.70 27.98
C LEU A 1 -12.99 -28.73 27.12
N SER A 2 -14.33 -28.62 27.24
CA SER A 2 -15.18 -27.76 26.41
C SER A 2 -14.84 -26.24 26.51
N VAL A 3 -14.50 -25.75 27.72
CA VAL A 3 -14.07 -24.34 27.92
C VAL A 3 -12.79 -24.05 27.14
N VAL A 4 -11.82 -24.96 27.20
CA VAL A 4 -10.53 -24.81 26.50
C VAL A 4 -10.75 -24.82 24.97
N LEU A 5 -11.57 -25.73 24.46
CA LEU A 5 -11.89 -25.80 23.02
C LEU A 5 -12.57 -24.52 22.53
N ASN A 6 -13.50 -23.97 23.32
CA ASN A 6 -14.16 -22.72 22.96
C ASN A 6 -13.20 -21.54 22.99
N LEU A 7 -12.33 -21.45 24.00
CA LEU A 7 -11.29 -20.42 24.07
C LEU A 7 -10.34 -20.52 22.89
N LEU A 8 -9.91 -21.73 22.51
CA LEU A 8 -9.05 -21.92 21.33
C LEU A 8 -9.76 -21.51 20.03
N GLY A 9 -11.04 -21.90 19.85
CA GLY A 9 -11.83 -21.51 18.68
C GLY A 9 -11.99 -19.99 18.57
N LEU A 10 -12.29 -19.33 19.69
CA LEU A 10 -12.41 -17.87 19.73
C LEU A 10 -11.06 -17.17 19.48
N THR A 11 -9.97 -17.72 20.03
CA THR A 11 -8.61 -17.24 19.79
C THR A 11 -8.24 -17.33 18.30
N ALA A 12 -8.49 -18.48 17.66
CA ALA A 12 -8.23 -18.67 16.24
C ALA A 12 -9.04 -17.68 15.38
N ALA A 13 -10.32 -17.47 15.71
CA ALA A 13 -11.16 -16.49 15.02
C ALA A 13 -10.61 -15.07 15.13
N PHE A 14 -10.17 -14.65 16.33
CA PHE A 14 -9.55 -13.33 16.50
C PHE A 14 -8.19 -13.22 15.79
N MET A 15 -7.38 -14.27 15.74
CA MET A 15 -6.13 -14.27 14.96
C MET A 15 -6.41 -13.98 13.49
N VAL A 16 -7.37 -14.69 12.88
CA VAL A 16 -7.73 -14.47 11.47
C VAL A 16 -8.35 -13.10 11.27
N PHE A 17 -9.23 -12.66 12.15
CA PHE A 17 -9.86 -11.35 12.09
C PHE A 17 -8.84 -10.22 12.12
N VAL A 18 -7.89 -10.24 13.06
CA VAL A 18 -6.81 -9.25 13.17
C VAL A 18 -5.93 -9.28 11.93
N ALA A 19 -5.54 -10.46 11.44
CA ALA A 19 -4.70 -10.58 10.25
C ALA A 19 -5.38 -10.01 8.99
N LEU A 20 -6.69 -10.24 8.81
CA LEU A 20 -7.46 -9.67 7.70
C LEU A 20 -7.57 -8.15 7.80
N LEU A 21 -7.81 -7.61 9.00
CA LEU A 21 -7.83 -6.17 9.20
C LEU A 21 -6.45 -5.53 8.96
N MET A 22 -5.36 -6.22 9.33
CA MET A 22 -4.00 -5.76 9.03
C MET A 22 -3.74 -5.73 7.52
N GLN A 23 -4.24 -6.73 6.77
CA GLN A 23 -4.14 -6.74 5.31
C GLN A 23 -4.93 -5.58 4.69
N ILE A 24 -6.16 -5.33 5.13
CA ILE A 24 -6.98 -4.20 4.66
C ILE A 24 -6.30 -2.86 4.96
N ASP A 25 -5.74 -2.71 6.16
CA ASP A 25 -5.00 -1.51 6.54
C ASP A 25 -3.72 -1.33 5.70
N TYR A 26 -3.04 -2.44 5.42
CA TYR A 26 -1.91 -2.46 4.50
C TYR A 26 -2.31 -1.90 3.14
N ASP A 27 -3.35 -2.42 2.56
CA ASP A 27 -3.79 -2.02 1.23
C ASP A 27 -4.26 -0.55 1.22
N ARG A 28 -4.97 -0.09 2.25
CA ARG A 28 -5.43 1.31 2.39
C ARG A 28 -4.29 2.31 2.61
N SER A 29 -3.22 1.90 3.26
CA SER A 29 -2.07 2.77 3.53
C SER A 29 -1.08 2.83 2.37
N TYR A 30 -1.36 2.14 1.26
CA TYR A 30 -0.48 2.11 0.10
C TYR A 30 -0.32 3.51 -0.49
N ASN A 31 0.92 3.93 -0.73
CA ASN A 31 1.31 5.26 -1.18
C ASN A 31 1.00 6.44 -0.21
N ALA A 32 0.15 6.26 0.79
CA ALA A 32 -0.33 7.36 1.65
C ALA A 32 0.79 8.03 2.48
N ALA A 33 1.87 7.31 2.76
CA ALA A 33 3.01 7.84 3.54
C ALA A 33 4.09 8.53 2.68
N LEU A 34 3.92 8.58 1.35
CA LEU A 34 4.80 9.37 0.49
C LEU A 34 4.53 10.86 0.67
N ALA A 35 5.59 11.66 0.56
CA ALA A 35 5.45 13.11 0.69
C ALA A 35 4.48 13.68 -0.35
N ASP A 36 3.51 14.48 0.11
CA ASP A 36 2.48 15.11 -0.72
C ASP A 36 1.60 14.11 -1.52
N ALA A 37 1.48 12.86 -1.07
CA ALA A 37 0.76 11.80 -1.80
C ALA A 37 -0.68 12.16 -2.16
N ASP A 38 -1.34 12.94 -1.31
CA ASP A 38 -2.69 13.46 -1.52
C ASP A 38 -2.81 14.44 -2.69
N ARG A 39 -1.70 15.13 -3.05
CA ARG A 39 -1.62 16.09 -4.14
C ARG A 39 -0.97 15.53 -5.40
N ILE A 40 -0.57 14.26 -5.39
CA ILE A 40 0.04 13.59 -6.53
C ILE A 40 -1.02 12.74 -7.25
N ALA A 41 -1.05 12.83 -8.57
CA ALA A 41 -1.87 11.98 -9.41
C ALA A 41 -1.07 11.45 -10.59
N MET A 42 -1.52 10.32 -11.12
CA MET A 42 -0.99 9.68 -12.31
C MET A 42 -1.96 9.86 -13.47
N PRO A 43 -1.56 10.54 -14.54
CA PRO A 43 -2.34 10.61 -15.77
C PRO A 43 -2.40 9.24 -16.45
N CYS A 44 -3.59 8.85 -16.88
CA CYS A 44 -3.82 7.59 -17.57
C CYS A 44 -4.60 7.85 -18.87
N ASN A 45 -4.31 7.05 -19.90
CA ASN A 45 -4.99 7.12 -21.18
C ASN A 45 -6.24 6.25 -21.18
N ILE A 46 -7.35 6.79 -21.68
CA ILE A 46 -8.55 6.06 -22.04
C ILE A 46 -8.61 5.99 -23.56
N PRO A 47 -8.38 4.81 -24.18
CA PRO A 47 -8.51 4.66 -25.61
C PRO A 47 -9.98 4.73 -26.06
N PRO A 48 -10.27 4.91 -27.37
CA PRO A 48 -11.61 4.84 -27.92
C PRO A 48 -12.28 3.50 -27.61
N LYS A 49 -13.62 3.47 -27.51
CA LYS A 49 -14.39 2.28 -27.13
C LYS A 49 -14.22 1.10 -28.12
N ASP A 50 -13.94 1.41 -29.37
CA ASP A 50 -13.78 0.42 -30.45
C ASP A 50 -12.30 0.04 -30.67
N SER A 51 -11.43 0.39 -29.74
CA SER A 51 -10.01 0.11 -29.77
C SER A 51 -9.72 -1.19 -29.03
N ASP A 52 -8.80 -2.01 -29.57
CA ASP A 52 -8.26 -3.19 -28.89
C ASP A 52 -7.26 -2.82 -27.77
N PHE A 53 -6.96 -1.55 -27.59
CA PHE A 53 -6.06 -1.09 -26.54
C PHE A 53 -6.78 -1.00 -25.19
N GLU A 54 -6.14 -1.54 -24.16
CA GLU A 54 -6.57 -1.38 -22.79
C GLU A 54 -6.20 0.02 -22.26
N LYS A 55 -6.85 0.44 -21.17
CA LYS A 55 -6.51 1.68 -20.45
C LYS A 55 -5.13 1.54 -19.83
N PHE A 56 -4.24 2.53 -20.00
CA PHE A 56 -2.84 2.44 -19.58
C PHE A 56 -2.26 3.77 -19.10
N SER A 57 -1.22 3.70 -18.26
CA SER A 57 -0.54 4.86 -17.67
C SER A 57 0.63 5.39 -18.49
N ALA A 58 1.09 4.66 -19.49
CA ALA A 58 2.24 5.11 -20.27
C ALA A 58 1.89 6.32 -21.13
N MET A 59 2.76 7.32 -21.12
CA MET A 59 2.62 8.60 -21.82
C MET A 59 3.78 8.85 -22.78
N SER A 60 3.53 9.59 -23.84
CA SER A 60 4.59 10.16 -24.68
C SER A 60 5.10 11.48 -24.09
N PHE A 61 6.34 11.83 -24.42
CA PHE A 61 6.97 13.04 -23.88
C PHE A 61 6.18 14.33 -24.22
N PRO A 62 5.70 14.57 -25.46
CA PRO A 62 4.88 15.73 -25.77
C PRO A 62 3.58 15.83 -24.98
N ILE A 63 2.96 14.68 -24.67
CA ILE A 63 1.74 14.65 -23.85
C ILE A 63 2.05 14.94 -22.39
N MET A 64 3.19 14.49 -21.88
CA MET A 64 3.62 14.85 -20.54
C MET A 64 3.85 16.35 -20.39
N GLU A 65 4.46 17.00 -21.41
CA GLU A 65 4.64 18.44 -21.42
C GLU A 65 3.30 19.19 -21.46
N LEU A 66 2.34 18.71 -22.27
CA LEU A 66 0.99 19.26 -22.32
C LEU A 66 0.30 19.20 -20.95
N ILE A 67 0.32 18.04 -20.30
CA ILE A 67 -0.31 17.87 -18.99
C ILE A 67 0.45 18.66 -17.91
N GLY A 68 1.78 18.61 -17.93
CA GLY A 68 2.63 19.32 -16.99
C GLY A 68 2.52 20.84 -17.06
N GLY A 69 2.15 21.38 -18.23
CA GLY A 69 1.92 22.81 -18.45
C GLY A 69 0.53 23.32 -18.06
N GLN A 70 -0.35 22.47 -17.52
CA GLN A 70 -1.70 22.88 -17.15
C GLN A 70 -1.71 23.81 -15.92
N PRO A 71 -2.69 24.74 -15.83
CA PRO A 71 -2.93 25.48 -14.58
C PRO A 71 -3.11 24.53 -13.40
N HIS A 72 -2.66 24.94 -12.22
CA HIS A 72 -2.70 24.16 -10.97
C HIS A 72 -1.74 22.96 -10.90
N VAL A 73 -0.94 22.68 -11.94
CA VAL A 73 0.17 21.73 -11.86
C VAL A 73 1.40 22.48 -11.30
N GLU A 74 1.82 22.13 -10.10
CA GLU A 74 3.00 22.68 -9.43
C GLU A 74 4.30 22.14 -10.05
N SER A 75 4.33 20.83 -10.28
CA SER A 75 5.46 20.14 -10.88
C SER A 75 5.04 18.76 -11.40
N TYR A 76 5.88 18.16 -12.24
CA TYR A 76 5.72 16.79 -12.66
C TYR A 76 7.05 16.07 -12.73
N THR A 77 7.01 14.76 -12.63
CA THR A 77 8.15 13.85 -12.82
C THR A 77 7.69 12.62 -13.61
N TYR A 78 8.64 11.80 -14.06
CA TYR A 78 8.33 10.59 -14.82
C TYR A 78 9.42 9.53 -14.63
N ILE A 79 9.04 8.29 -14.92
CA ILE A 79 9.91 7.13 -14.95
C ILE A 79 9.78 6.44 -16.31
N LEU A 80 10.79 5.66 -16.68
CA LEU A 80 10.79 4.83 -17.88
C LEU A 80 10.44 3.38 -17.50
N GLY A 81 9.24 2.95 -17.89
CA GLY A 81 8.75 1.62 -17.50
C GLY A 81 8.44 1.49 -16.01
N ASP A 82 8.88 0.38 -15.41
CA ASP A 82 8.74 0.07 -13.98
C ASP A 82 10.12 -0.15 -13.35
N CYS A 83 10.14 -0.38 -12.04
CA CYS A 83 11.29 -0.95 -11.35
C CYS A 83 11.50 -2.40 -11.80
N TYR A 84 12.71 -2.77 -12.12
CA TYR A 84 13.08 -4.14 -12.48
C TYR A 84 14.38 -4.58 -11.81
N GLU A 85 14.63 -5.87 -11.76
CA GLU A 85 15.90 -6.42 -11.29
C GLU A 85 17.01 -6.18 -12.32
N GLU A 86 18.09 -5.56 -11.89
CA GLU A 86 19.26 -5.28 -12.70
C GLU A 86 20.51 -5.93 -12.10
N THR A 87 21.45 -6.27 -12.96
CA THR A 87 22.75 -6.83 -12.54
C THR A 87 23.80 -5.74 -12.47
N PHE A 88 24.31 -5.52 -11.27
CA PHE A 88 25.40 -4.59 -10.98
C PHE A 88 26.74 -5.31 -10.90
N TYR A 89 27.84 -4.57 -11.07
CA TYR A 89 29.20 -5.07 -10.91
C TYR A 89 29.94 -4.19 -9.90
N ILE A 90 30.13 -4.72 -8.71
CA ILE A 90 30.69 -4.00 -7.56
C ILE A 90 31.80 -4.86 -6.94
N ASN A 91 32.95 -4.25 -6.67
CA ASN A 91 34.11 -4.95 -6.05
C ASN A 91 34.46 -6.28 -6.74
N GLU A 92 34.44 -6.27 -8.09
CA GLU A 92 34.77 -7.44 -8.93
C GLU A 92 33.72 -8.58 -8.90
N HIS A 93 32.58 -8.36 -8.28
CA HIS A 93 31.47 -9.34 -8.20
C HIS A 93 30.21 -8.83 -8.88
N PHE A 94 29.49 -9.75 -9.50
CA PHE A 94 28.12 -9.49 -9.98
C PHE A 94 27.15 -9.60 -8.81
N CYS A 95 26.24 -8.65 -8.74
CA CYS A 95 25.17 -8.61 -7.74
C CYS A 95 23.89 -8.09 -8.36
N SER A 96 22.74 -8.44 -7.79
CA SER A 96 21.44 -7.99 -8.26
C SER A 96 20.81 -6.97 -7.30
N GLY A 97 19.97 -6.12 -7.85
CA GLY A 97 19.17 -5.20 -7.09
C GLY A 97 18.14 -4.51 -7.96
N THR A 98 17.19 -3.86 -7.32
CA THR A 98 16.14 -3.13 -8.02
C THR A 98 16.72 -1.87 -8.66
N PHE A 99 16.30 -1.60 -9.90
CA PHE A 99 16.76 -0.47 -10.70
C PHE A 99 15.57 0.27 -11.30
N MET A 100 15.70 1.58 -11.45
CA MET A 100 14.69 2.42 -12.08
C MET A 100 15.34 3.61 -12.80
N MET A 101 14.89 3.88 -14.01
CA MET A 101 15.25 5.10 -14.72
C MET A 101 14.17 6.17 -14.50
N CYS A 102 14.60 7.38 -14.14
CA CYS A 102 13.70 8.46 -13.75
C CYS A 102 14.13 9.82 -14.32
N ALA A 103 13.23 10.79 -14.20
CA ALA A 103 13.54 12.19 -14.49
C ALA A 103 14.58 12.75 -13.51
N PRO A 104 15.36 13.78 -13.91
CA PRO A 104 16.36 14.40 -13.03
C PRO A 104 15.79 14.90 -11.71
N ASN A 105 14.57 15.48 -11.73
CA ASN A 105 13.89 16.03 -10.56
C ASN A 105 13.17 15.02 -9.68
N PHE A 106 13.29 13.72 -9.96
CA PHE A 106 12.55 12.67 -9.26
C PHE A 106 12.79 12.68 -7.73
N ALA A 107 14.05 12.84 -7.32
CA ALA A 107 14.42 12.90 -5.91
C ALA A 107 13.81 14.11 -5.18
N ASP A 108 13.73 15.27 -5.86
CA ASP A 108 13.09 16.48 -5.32
C ASP A 108 11.56 16.35 -5.28
N PHE A 109 10.97 15.79 -6.32
CA PHE A 109 9.53 15.58 -6.42
C PHE A 109 8.98 14.74 -5.27
N TYR A 110 9.64 13.62 -4.95
CA TYR A 110 9.26 12.73 -3.85
C TYR A 110 9.93 13.10 -2.52
N LYS A 111 10.70 14.20 -2.47
CA LYS A 111 11.41 14.67 -1.27
C LYS A 111 12.26 13.57 -0.61
N LEU A 112 13.02 12.84 -1.43
CA LEU A 112 13.88 11.77 -0.90
C LEU A 112 14.87 12.31 0.13
N ASP A 113 14.99 11.60 1.26
CA ASP A 113 15.92 11.93 2.34
C ASP A 113 17.33 11.44 1.98
N ILE A 114 18.23 12.37 1.68
CA ILE A 114 19.60 12.09 1.28
C ILE A 114 20.47 11.92 2.52
N VAL A 115 21.02 10.73 2.68
CA VAL A 115 21.93 10.36 3.80
C VAL A 115 23.31 10.92 3.58
N VAL A 116 23.84 10.78 2.35
CA VAL A 116 25.18 11.26 1.97
C VAL A 116 25.23 11.52 0.47
N GLY A 117 26.01 12.50 0.04
CA GLY A 117 26.20 12.87 -1.37
C GLY A 117 25.40 14.08 -1.79
N ASP A 118 25.29 14.29 -3.10
CA ASP A 118 24.58 15.43 -3.69
C ASP A 118 23.21 15.01 -4.19
N LYS A 119 22.17 15.71 -3.74
CA LYS A 119 20.78 15.50 -4.18
C LYS A 119 20.61 15.69 -5.70
N LYS A 120 21.43 16.53 -6.29
CA LYS A 120 21.45 16.80 -7.73
C LYS A 120 22.33 15.85 -8.54
N CYS A 121 22.81 14.75 -7.95
CA CYS A 121 23.67 13.80 -8.64
C CYS A 121 23.04 13.22 -9.93
N LEU A 122 21.71 13.15 -10.01
CA LEU A 122 21.01 12.73 -11.21
C LEU A 122 21.19 13.73 -12.38
N ASP A 123 21.28 15.04 -12.11
CA ASP A 123 21.58 16.05 -13.13
C ASP A 123 22.97 15.86 -13.75
N ALA A 124 23.91 15.37 -12.95
CA ALA A 124 25.27 15.06 -13.38
C ALA A 124 25.41 13.64 -14.00
N ASN A 125 24.31 12.98 -14.35
CA ASN A 125 24.25 11.62 -14.88
C ASN A 125 24.92 10.57 -13.97
N GLN A 126 24.92 10.81 -12.65
CA GLN A 126 25.34 9.86 -11.64
C GLN A 126 24.15 9.03 -11.16
N VAL A 127 24.43 7.97 -10.41
CA VAL A 127 23.37 7.13 -9.83
C VAL A 127 23.16 7.46 -8.36
N MET A 128 21.91 7.34 -7.92
CA MET A 128 21.54 7.44 -6.51
C MET A 128 21.13 6.05 -6.03
N ILE A 129 21.70 5.61 -4.91
CA ILE A 129 21.47 4.26 -4.37
C ILE A 129 20.76 4.31 -3.02
N PRO A 130 19.91 3.32 -2.67
CA PRO A 130 19.31 3.26 -1.35
C PRO A 130 20.29 2.84 -0.26
N GLU A 131 20.03 3.23 0.98
CA GLU A 131 20.87 2.95 2.15
C GLU A 131 21.08 1.44 2.35
N SER A 132 20.04 0.62 2.14
CA SER A 132 20.13 -0.84 2.22
C SER A 132 21.09 -1.43 1.18
N PHE A 133 21.06 -0.93 -0.05
CA PHE A 133 21.99 -1.33 -1.11
C PHE A 133 23.43 -0.91 -0.77
N ALA A 134 23.63 0.32 -0.32
CA ALA A 134 24.93 0.81 0.10
C ALA A 134 25.50 -0.06 1.23
N LYS A 135 24.72 -0.34 2.27
CA LYS A 135 25.15 -1.19 3.38
C LYS A 135 25.47 -2.63 2.97
N LYS A 136 24.62 -3.20 2.07
CA LYS A 136 24.80 -4.58 1.60
C LYS A 136 26.09 -4.80 0.81
N TYR A 137 26.45 -3.86 -0.06
CA TYR A 137 27.52 -4.05 -1.03
C TYR A 137 28.80 -3.26 -0.75
N PHE A 138 28.74 -2.21 0.06
CA PHE A 138 29.88 -1.39 0.45
C PHE A 138 30.22 -1.48 1.95
N GLY A 139 29.30 -2.03 2.78
CA GLY A 139 29.50 -2.12 4.23
C GLY A 139 29.67 -0.74 4.85
N ASP A 140 30.76 -0.54 5.60
CA ASP A 140 31.10 0.74 6.23
C ASP A 140 31.91 1.67 5.32
N ALA A 141 32.30 1.22 4.12
CA ALA A 141 33.07 2.03 3.18
C ALA A 141 32.15 3.00 2.43
N SER A 142 32.61 4.24 2.21
CA SER A 142 31.85 5.20 1.42
C SER A 142 31.61 4.69 0.00
N PRO A 143 30.36 4.66 -0.48
CA PRO A 143 30.04 4.29 -1.85
C PRO A 143 30.25 5.45 -2.84
N LEU A 144 30.35 6.71 -2.36
CA LEU A 144 30.46 7.88 -3.23
C LEU A 144 31.66 7.82 -4.15
N GLY A 145 31.46 8.18 -5.41
CA GLY A 145 32.49 8.16 -6.45
C GLY A 145 32.86 6.77 -6.95
N LYS A 146 32.31 5.70 -6.38
CA LYS A 146 32.54 4.33 -6.85
C LYS A 146 31.58 3.97 -7.98
N SER A 147 32.06 3.15 -8.92
CA SER A 147 31.22 2.62 -10.00
C SER A 147 30.51 1.35 -9.57
N ILE A 148 29.26 1.20 -10.04
CA ILE A 148 28.43 0.01 -9.81
C ILE A 148 28.15 -0.79 -11.09
N ASN A 149 28.82 -0.47 -12.20
CA ASN A 149 28.73 -1.26 -13.43
C ASN A 149 30.14 -1.57 -14.00
N LYS A 150 30.20 -2.62 -14.85
CA LYS A 150 31.46 -3.07 -15.44
C LYS A 150 32.11 -2.02 -16.34
N ALA A 151 31.30 -1.20 -17.03
CA ALA A 151 31.80 -0.13 -17.89
C ALA A 151 32.35 1.08 -17.12
N LYS A 152 32.23 1.10 -15.79
CA LYS A 152 32.65 2.19 -14.89
C LYS A 152 32.01 3.55 -15.22
N THR A 153 30.79 3.53 -15.78
CA THR A 153 30.03 4.72 -16.16
C THR A 153 28.94 5.10 -15.17
N TRP A 154 28.52 4.16 -14.31
CA TRP A 154 27.49 4.39 -13.30
C TRP A 154 28.14 4.71 -11.96
N ILE A 155 28.41 5.98 -11.76
CA ILE A 155 29.13 6.46 -10.56
C ILE A 155 28.10 6.85 -9.49
N VAL A 156 28.30 6.37 -8.27
CA VAL A 156 27.45 6.71 -7.14
C VAL A 156 27.66 8.18 -6.74
N GLY A 157 26.63 8.99 -6.85
CA GLY A 157 26.65 10.42 -6.49
C GLY A 157 25.95 10.71 -5.17
N ALA A 158 24.98 9.87 -4.77
CA ALA A 158 24.28 10.02 -3.51
C ALA A 158 23.73 8.69 -2.98
N VAL A 159 23.48 8.67 -1.68
CA VAL A 159 22.74 7.61 -0.98
C VAL A 159 21.50 8.23 -0.37
N TYR A 160 20.33 7.66 -0.67
CA TYR A 160 19.08 8.07 -0.06
C TYR A 160 18.61 7.05 0.99
N ARG A 161 17.86 7.53 1.99
CA ARG A 161 17.29 6.67 3.03
C ARG A 161 16.20 5.79 2.44
N ASP A 162 16.21 4.52 2.81
CA ASP A 162 15.18 3.58 2.36
C ASP A 162 13.78 4.09 2.70
N ILE A 163 12.90 4.05 1.71
CA ILE A 163 11.49 4.34 1.89
C ILE A 163 10.87 3.10 2.51
N ARG A 164 10.49 3.22 3.78
CA ARG A 164 9.91 2.12 4.56
C ARG A 164 8.40 2.01 4.38
N SER A 165 7.77 3.06 3.86
CA SER A 165 6.35 3.06 3.57
C SER A 165 6.06 2.19 2.35
N LYS A 166 4.90 1.55 2.38
CA LYS A 166 4.39 0.75 1.27
C LYS A 166 4.05 1.67 0.11
N ASN A 167 4.63 1.37 -1.03
CA ASN A 167 4.42 2.19 -2.20
C ASN A 167 4.60 1.37 -3.49
N THR A 168 3.90 1.79 -4.52
CA THR A 168 3.80 1.08 -5.79
C THR A 168 5.10 1.13 -6.60
N TRP A 169 5.87 2.23 -6.49
CA TRP A 169 6.96 2.54 -7.41
C TRP A 169 8.34 2.48 -6.78
N LEU A 170 8.44 2.78 -5.48
CA LEU A 170 9.70 3.02 -4.81
C LEU A 170 10.08 1.79 -3.97
N ARG A 171 10.40 0.68 -4.64
CA ARG A 171 10.96 -0.52 -4.02
C ARG A 171 12.43 -0.34 -3.65
N ASN A 172 12.81 0.87 -3.24
CA ASN A 172 14.19 1.27 -2.98
C ASN A 172 15.14 0.93 -4.13
N PRO A 173 14.86 1.38 -5.36
CA PRO A 173 15.69 1.08 -6.52
C PRO A 173 16.97 1.93 -6.53
N VAL A 174 17.97 1.42 -7.20
CA VAL A 174 19.06 2.24 -7.73
C VAL A 174 18.43 3.17 -8.80
N LEU A 175 18.56 4.48 -8.60
CA LEU A 175 18.00 5.50 -9.48
C LEU A 175 19.06 5.98 -10.48
N ARG A 176 18.66 6.09 -11.74
CA ARG A 176 19.46 6.69 -12.80
C ARG A 176 18.61 7.61 -13.65
N VAL A 177 19.22 8.70 -14.13
CA VAL A 177 18.54 9.60 -15.04
C VAL A 177 18.26 8.93 -16.40
N ILE A 178 17.12 9.25 -16.99
CA ILE A 178 16.76 8.81 -18.34
C ILE A 178 17.58 9.63 -19.34
N ASP A 179 18.37 8.96 -20.18
CA ASP A 179 19.07 9.59 -21.28
C ASP A 179 18.10 9.77 -22.47
N LYS A 180 17.62 10.99 -22.64
CA LYS A 180 16.67 11.34 -23.70
C LYS A 180 17.25 11.13 -25.11
N SER A 181 18.58 11.13 -25.26
CA SER A 181 19.22 10.92 -26.56
C SER A 181 18.95 9.53 -27.14
N TRP A 182 18.63 8.53 -26.29
CA TRP A 182 18.26 7.18 -26.74
C TRP A 182 17.01 7.13 -27.61
N PHE A 183 16.14 8.11 -27.47
CA PHE A 183 14.88 8.15 -28.19
C PHE A 183 15.00 8.84 -29.57
N GLY A 184 16.04 9.68 -29.78
CA GLY A 184 16.20 10.43 -31.02
C GLY A 184 14.92 11.20 -31.38
N ASP A 185 14.52 11.11 -32.64
CA ASP A 185 13.29 11.74 -33.15
C ASP A 185 12.00 11.17 -32.53
N ASN A 186 12.07 9.97 -31.97
CA ASN A 186 10.92 9.36 -31.30
C ASN A 186 10.53 10.09 -30.01
N LEU A 187 11.42 10.89 -29.42
CA LEU A 187 11.08 11.68 -28.23
C LEU A 187 9.94 12.66 -28.51
N THR A 188 9.87 13.19 -29.72
CA THR A 188 8.82 14.12 -30.15
C THR A 188 7.57 13.40 -30.71
N ASN A 189 7.61 12.08 -30.82
CA ASN A 189 6.49 11.30 -31.32
C ASN A 189 5.42 11.15 -30.23
N PRO A 190 4.21 11.70 -30.45
CA PRO A 190 3.14 11.69 -29.44
C PRO A 190 2.53 10.31 -29.19
N ASN A 191 2.82 9.33 -30.06
CA ASN A 191 2.35 7.95 -29.89
C ASN A 191 3.40 7.03 -29.25
N MET A 192 4.60 7.56 -28.96
CA MET A 192 5.61 6.79 -28.24
C MET A 192 5.37 6.81 -26.72
N ASN A 193 4.45 5.97 -26.29
CA ASN A 193 4.05 5.86 -24.88
C ASN A 193 5.05 4.99 -24.10
N SER A 194 6.08 5.61 -23.55
CA SER A 194 7.16 4.90 -22.83
C SER A 194 7.32 5.35 -21.38
N PHE A 195 6.72 6.46 -20.99
CA PHE A 195 6.95 7.09 -19.71
C PHE A 195 5.71 7.02 -18.82
N THR A 196 5.89 6.68 -17.57
CA THR A 196 4.85 6.84 -16.56
C THR A 196 5.05 8.19 -15.86
N MET A 197 4.06 9.05 -15.95
CA MET A 197 4.09 10.43 -15.44
C MET A 197 3.39 10.50 -14.08
N PHE A 198 3.92 11.38 -13.24
CA PHE A 198 3.30 11.81 -11.99
C PHE A 198 3.23 13.32 -11.97
N ILE A 199 2.07 13.86 -11.70
CA ILE A 199 1.87 15.31 -11.51
C ILE A 199 1.65 15.59 -10.03
N LYS A 200 2.12 16.76 -9.58
CA LYS A 200 1.80 17.32 -8.27
C LYS A 200 0.95 18.56 -8.51
N ALA A 201 -0.28 18.54 -8.01
CA ALA A 201 -1.16 19.68 -8.01
C ALA A 201 -0.85 20.62 -6.83
N ASP A 202 -1.18 21.90 -6.97
CA ASP A 202 -1.17 22.85 -5.86
C ASP A 202 -2.14 22.44 -4.75
N LYS A 203 -3.29 21.83 -5.13
CA LYS A 203 -4.29 21.22 -4.24
C LYS A 203 -4.93 20.00 -4.90
N ALA A 204 -5.25 18.98 -4.09
CA ALA A 204 -5.94 17.77 -4.56
C ALA A 204 -7.31 18.07 -5.23
N GLU A 205 -8.01 19.09 -4.74
CA GLU A 205 -9.32 19.54 -5.26
C GLU A 205 -9.26 19.98 -6.72
N ASN A 206 -8.06 20.32 -7.24
CA ASN A 206 -7.85 20.82 -8.60
C ASN A 206 -7.64 19.70 -9.64
N PHE A 207 -7.55 18.43 -9.26
CA PHE A 207 -7.43 17.32 -10.21
C PHE A 207 -8.50 17.33 -11.31
N PRO A 208 -9.81 17.54 -11.03
CA PRO A 208 -10.82 17.64 -12.09
C PRO A 208 -10.61 18.81 -13.05
N ALA A 209 -10.15 19.96 -12.53
CA ALA A 209 -9.86 21.13 -13.35
C ALA A 209 -8.65 20.93 -14.27
N ILE A 210 -7.57 20.33 -13.73
CA ILE A 210 -6.37 19.95 -14.50
C ILE A 210 -6.76 18.96 -15.61
N GLN A 211 -7.53 17.93 -15.27
CA GLN A 211 -7.98 16.91 -16.22
C GLN A 211 -8.84 17.53 -17.34
N ALA A 212 -9.81 18.36 -16.99
CA ALA A 212 -10.67 19.01 -17.97
C ALA A 212 -9.89 19.94 -18.93
N SER A 213 -8.95 20.71 -18.38
CA SER A 213 -8.10 21.61 -19.16
C SER A 213 -7.16 20.84 -20.10
N ALA A 214 -6.51 19.76 -19.60
CA ALA A 214 -5.65 18.91 -20.42
C ALA A 214 -6.42 18.23 -21.55
N ASN A 215 -7.61 17.68 -21.26
CA ASN A 215 -8.45 17.02 -22.26
C ASN A 215 -8.94 18.02 -23.33
N LYS A 216 -9.33 19.23 -22.93
CA LYS A 216 -9.73 20.28 -23.88
C LYS A 216 -8.60 20.65 -24.84
N GLN A 217 -7.40 20.89 -24.30
CA GLN A 217 -6.24 21.23 -25.12
C GLN A 217 -5.84 20.07 -26.04
N PHE A 218 -5.91 18.83 -25.55
CA PHE A 218 -5.63 17.63 -26.32
C PHE A 218 -6.64 17.46 -27.48
N GLU A 219 -7.93 17.70 -27.23
CA GLU A 219 -8.97 17.65 -28.27
C GLU A 219 -8.70 18.69 -29.37
N GLU A 220 -8.25 19.89 -29.01
CA GLU A 220 -7.88 20.92 -30.00
C GLU A 220 -6.69 20.52 -30.89
N ILE A 221 -5.67 19.88 -30.29
CA ILE A 221 -4.52 19.33 -31.02
C ILE A 221 -4.95 18.18 -31.94
N CYS A 222 -5.91 17.36 -31.54
CA CYS A 222 -6.42 16.26 -32.35
C CYS A 222 -7.31 16.71 -33.51
N LYS A 223 -7.91 17.89 -33.45
CA LYS A 223 -8.68 18.47 -34.55
C LYS A 223 -7.78 18.74 -35.76
N GLY A 224 -7.82 17.83 -36.74
CA GLY A 224 -7.01 17.90 -37.96
C GLY A 224 -5.81 16.94 -37.99
N ASN A 225 -5.68 16.09 -36.98
CA ASN A 225 -4.64 15.09 -36.97
C ASN A 225 -5.27 13.72 -36.61
N GLU A 226 -5.73 12.98 -37.63
CA GLU A 226 -6.37 11.65 -37.46
C GLU A 226 -5.48 10.64 -36.71
N TRP A 227 -4.17 10.82 -36.77
CA TRP A 227 -3.19 9.94 -36.14
C TRP A 227 -3.24 10.03 -34.61
N PHE A 228 -3.53 11.23 -34.06
CA PHE A 228 -3.72 11.43 -32.63
C PHE A 228 -5.09 10.94 -32.15
N GLY A 229 -6.14 11.16 -32.96
CA GLY A 229 -7.53 10.89 -32.57
C GLY A 229 -7.86 9.41 -32.40
N ASN A 230 -7.10 8.51 -33.08
CA ASN A 230 -7.40 7.09 -33.09
C ASN A 230 -6.80 6.29 -31.92
N SER A 231 -5.81 6.83 -31.22
CA SER A 231 -5.11 6.10 -30.16
C SER A 231 -5.56 6.48 -28.74
N ARG A 232 -6.28 7.59 -28.58
CA ARG A 232 -6.71 8.09 -27.25
C ARG A 232 -8.04 8.79 -27.34
N LYS A 233 -8.88 8.59 -26.32
CA LYS A 233 -10.15 9.32 -26.20
C LYS A 233 -10.02 10.50 -25.26
N GLU A 234 -9.42 10.28 -24.09
CA GLU A 234 -9.25 11.25 -23.02
C GLU A 234 -8.16 10.81 -22.04
N PHE A 235 -7.74 11.73 -21.20
CA PHE A 235 -6.92 11.45 -20.01
C PHE A 235 -7.78 11.46 -18.76
N VAL A 236 -7.45 10.59 -17.84
CA VAL A 236 -7.98 10.61 -16.48
C VAL A 236 -6.81 10.73 -15.50
N LEU A 237 -7.00 11.52 -14.46
CA LEU A 237 -6.04 11.62 -13.35
C LEU A 237 -6.46 10.66 -12.24
N ILE A 238 -5.60 9.70 -11.92
CA ILE A 238 -5.80 8.78 -10.82
C ILE A 238 -4.97 9.27 -9.65
N PRO A 239 -5.58 9.65 -8.50
CA PRO A 239 -4.84 10.00 -7.30
C PRO A 239 -3.86 8.90 -6.92
N LEU A 240 -2.64 9.26 -6.50
CA LEU A 240 -1.59 8.30 -6.17
C LEU A 240 -2.03 7.30 -5.10
N THR A 241 -2.83 7.74 -4.14
CA THR A 241 -3.40 6.91 -3.07
C THR A 241 -4.44 5.90 -3.56
N GLU A 242 -5.00 6.09 -4.76
CA GLU A 242 -6.00 5.22 -5.37
C GLU A 242 -5.41 4.28 -6.43
N THR A 243 -4.16 4.47 -6.84
CA THR A 243 -3.55 3.66 -7.91
C THR A 243 -3.47 2.19 -7.57
N HIS A 244 -3.27 1.84 -6.30
CA HIS A 244 -3.21 0.46 -5.84
C HIS A 244 -4.54 -0.30 -6.03
N TYR A 245 -5.68 0.39 -5.92
CA TYR A 245 -7.03 -0.18 -6.07
C TYR A 245 -7.59 -0.09 -7.49
N ASN A 246 -6.85 0.48 -8.43
CA ASN A 246 -7.35 0.74 -9.77
C ASN A 246 -6.89 -0.31 -10.78
N SER A 247 -7.53 -1.49 -10.74
CA SER A 247 -7.23 -2.60 -11.65
C SER A 247 -7.84 -2.46 -13.04
N ASP A 248 -8.58 -1.38 -13.31
CA ASP A 248 -9.17 -1.12 -14.63
C ASP A 248 -8.16 -0.53 -15.63
N PHE A 249 -6.97 -0.19 -15.15
CA PHE A 249 -5.88 0.36 -15.94
C PHE A 249 -4.65 -0.54 -15.84
N ILE A 250 -3.93 -0.68 -16.93
CA ILE A 250 -2.56 -1.21 -16.87
C ILE A 250 -1.68 -0.10 -16.30
N LEU A 251 -1.47 -0.17 -15.01
CA LEU A 251 -0.60 0.74 -14.28
C LEU A 251 0.72 0.03 -13.98
N VAL A 252 1.73 0.83 -13.72
CA VAL A 252 3.00 0.37 -13.17
C VAL A 252 2.81 0.01 -11.69
N GLY A 253 3.40 -1.08 -11.25
CA GLY A 253 3.38 -1.53 -9.86
C GLY A 253 2.28 -2.53 -9.48
N GLU A 254 2.20 -2.85 -8.21
CA GLU A 254 1.24 -3.84 -7.70
C GLU A 254 -0.16 -3.24 -7.58
N GLN A 255 -1.13 -3.92 -8.17
CA GLN A 255 -2.52 -3.53 -8.15
C GLN A 255 -3.40 -4.62 -7.57
N ILE A 256 -4.43 -4.22 -6.85
CA ILE A 256 -5.48 -5.10 -6.38
C ILE A 256 -6.84 -4.58 -6.86
N LYS A 257 -7.81 -5.48 -6.98
CA LYS A 257 -9.18 -5.07 -7.28
C LYS A 257 -9.80 -4.41 -6.04
N ALA A 258 -10.45 -3.28 -6.20
CA ALA A 258 -11.20 -2.61 -5.13
C ALA A 258 -12.26 -3.52 -4.48
N SER A 259 -12.74 -4.55 -5.20
CA SER A 259 -13.63 -5.58 -4.64
C SER A 259 -12.96 -6.45 -3.58
N ASN A 260 -11.61 -6.63 -3.64
CA ASN A 260 -10.89 -7.49 -2.71
C ASN A 260 -11.00 -6.98 -1.27
N GLU A 261 -10.93 -5.67 -1.05
CA GLU A 261 -11.13 -5.08 0.27
C GLU A 261 -12.50 -5.42 0.86
N LYS A 262 -13.57 -5.26 0.04
CA LYS A 262 -14.93 -5.58 0.45
C LYS A 262 -15.10 -7.07 0.76
N ILE A 263 -14.46 -7.94 -0.03
CA ILE A 263 -14.46 -9.39 0.19
C ILE A 263 -13.73 -9.72 1.50
N LEU A 264 -12.53 -9.19 1.73
CA LEU A 264 -11.76 -9.42 2.94
C LEU A 264 -12.52 -8.94 4.19
N LEU A 265 -13.12 -7.75 4.13
CA LEU A 265 -13.94 -7.23 5.22
C LEU A 265 -15.17 -8.11 5.49
N SER A 266 -15.84 -8.57 4.44
CA SER A 266 -16.99 -9.47 4.57
C SER A 266 -16.60 -10.80 5.20
N ILE A 267 -15.46 -11.37 4.82
CA ILE A 267 -14.92 -12.60 5.42
C ILE A 267 -14.57 -12.38 6.90
N ALA A 268 -13.91 -11.26 7.21
CA ALA A 268 -13.54 -10.90 8.58
C ALA A 268 -14.79 -10.79 9.48
N LEU A 269 -15.82 -10.09 9.02
CA LEU A 269 -17.08 -9.95 9.74
C LEU A 269 -17.82 -11.28 9.88
N LEU A 270 -17.84 -12.13 8.84
CA LEU A 270 -18.46 -13.45 8.88
C LEU A 270 -17.78 -14.36 9.91
N ILE A 271 -16.45 -14.40 9.94
CA ILE A 271 -15.67 -15.17 10.92
C ILE A 271 -16.00 -14.69 12.33
N LEU A 272 -16.04 -13.38 12.55
CA LEU A 272 -16.37 -12.78 13.83
C LEU A 272 -17.80 -13.13 14.26
N LEU A 273 -18.75 -13.11 13.34
CA LEU A 273 -20.16 -13.49 13.60
C LEU A 273 -20.28 -14.96 13.98
N ILE A 274 -19.64 -15.86 13.24
CA ILE A 274 -19.64 -17.29 13.54
C ILE A 274 -19.01 -17.53 14.92
N ALA A 275 -17.89 -16.87 15.23
CA ALA A 275 -17.25 -16.97 16.54
C ALA A 275 -18.16 -16.45 17.66
N ALA A 276 -18.86 -15.34 17.44
CA ALA A 276 -19.82 -14.78 18.41
C ALA A 276 -20.98 -15.73 18.69
N ILE A 277 -21.55 -16.33 17.64
CA ILE A 277 -22.65 -17.31 17.76
C ILE A 277 -22.16 -18.55 18.52
N ASN A 278 -20.99 -19.10 18.15
CA ASN A 278 -20.40 -20.26 18.84
C ASN A 278 -20.14 -19.96 20.31
N PHE A 279 -19.62 -18.78 20.61
CA PHE A 279 -19.35 -18.34 21.98
C PHE A 279 -20.63 -18.15 22.79
N ALA A 280 -21.68 -17.55 22.18
CA ALA A 280 -22.99 -17.42 22.83
C ALA A 280 -23.63 -18.79 23.11
N ASN A 281 -23.61 -19.72 22.16
CA ASN A 281 -24.10 -21.08 22.34
C ASN A 281 -23.36 -21.81 23.50
N PHE A 282 -22.04 -21.61 23.54
CA PHE A 282 -21.23 -22.19 24.64
C PHE A 282 -21.58 -21.54 25.99
N SER A 283 -21.73 -20.21 26.05
CA SER A 283 -22.15 -19.50 27.27
C SER A 283 -23.49 -20.00 27.78
N ASN A 284 -24.44 -20.19 26.87
CA ASN A 284 -25.77 -20.75 27.19
C ASN A 284 -25.69 -22.19 27.71
N ALA A 285 -24.82 -23.02 27.12
CA ALA A 285 -24.62 -24.40 27.55
C ALA A 285 -24.06 -24.51 28.98
N LEU A 286 -23.41 -23.48 29.50
CA LEU A 286 -22.88 -23.43 30.86
C LEU A 286 -23.93 -23.01 31.92
N ILE A 287 -25.09 -22.46 31.51
CA ILE A 287 -26.12 -21.96 32.42
C ILE A 287 -26.56 -23.04 33.44
N PRO A 288 -26.89 -24.29 33.05
CA PRO A 288 -27.30 -25.34 34.01
C PRO A 288 -26.28 -25.58 35.13
N MET A 289 -25.00 -25.46 34.82
CA MET A 289 -23.91 -25.61 35.81
C MET A 289 -23.84 -24.40 36.77
N ARG A 290 -24.33 -23.26 36.37
CA ARG A 290 -24.29 -21.99 37.13
C ARG A 290 -25.56 -21.70 37.92
N VAL A 291 -26.67 -22.42 37.67
CA VAL A 291 -27.98 -22.22 38.33
C VAL A 291 -27.86 -22.21 39.84
N ARG A 292 -27.07 -23.14 40.44
CA ARG A 292 -26.88 -23.20 41.87
C ARG A 292 -26.22 -21.92 42.42
N SER A 293 -25.17 -21.46 41.79
CA SER A 293 -24.45 -20.21 42.17
C SER A 293 -25.35 -18.97 42.02
N ILE A 294 -26.11 -18.88 40.90
CA ILE A 294 -27.03 -17.78 40.63
C ILE A 294 -28.15 -17.75 41.68
N ASN A 295 -28.72 -18.90 42.03
CA ASN A 295 -29.78 -18.99 43.08
C ASN A 295 -29.24 -18.59 44.43
N THR A 296 -28.03 -18.99 44.81
CA THR A 296 -27.39 -18.55 46.07
C THR A 296 -27.21 -17.03 46.11
N GLN A 297 -26.78 -16.44 45.02
CA GLN A 297 -26.61 -14.97 44.92
C GLN A 297 -27.98 -14.24 45.02
N LYS A 298 -29.03 -14.78 44.41
CA LYS A 298 -30.40 -14.27 44.55
C LYS A 298 -30.91 -14.30 45.99
N ILE A 299 -30.66 -15.41 46.72
CA ILE A 299 -31.03 -15.55 48.11
C ILE A 299 -30.27 -14.52 48.99
N LEU A 300 -29.03 -14.20 48.62
CA LEU A 300 -28.22 -13.19 49.28
C LEU A 300 -28.58 -11.75 48.88
N GLY A 301 -29.64 -11.54 48.06
CA GLY A 301 -30.16 -10.21 47.71
C GLY A 301 -29.63 -9.62 46.40
N ALA A 302 -28.92 -10.41 45.57
CA ALA A 302 -28.48 -9.89 44.27
C ALA A 302 -29.68 -9.59 43.34
N THR A 303 -29.68 -8.40 42.73
CA THR A 303 -30.71 -8.00 41.75
C THR A 303 -30.48 -8.69 40.40
N GLN A 304 -31.53 -8.80 39.60
CA GLN A 304 -31.43 -9.39 38.27
C GLN A 304 -30.45 -8.61 37.37
N SER A 305 -30.42 -7.29 37.48
CA SER A 305 -29.50 -6.41 36.75
C SER A 305 -28.05 -6.66 37.13
N SER A 306 -27.77 -6.83 38.42
CA SER A 306 -26.42 -7.14 38.91
C SER A 306 -25.91 -8.49 38.40
N LEU A 307 -26.78 -9.51 38.38
CA LEU A 307 -26.45 -10.84 37.84
C LEU A 307 -26.17 -10.80 36.33
N ARG A 308 -27.02 -10.09 35.58
CA ARG A 308 -26.77 -9.87 34.12
C ARG A 308 -25.47 -9.18 33.88
N LEU A 309 -25.19 -8.08 34.60
CA LEU A 309 -23.93 -7.34 34.45
C LEU A 309 -22.72 -8.23 34.74
N TYR A 310 -22.79 -9.05 35.81
CA TYR A 310 -21.74 -9.99 36.17
C TYR A 310 -21.47 -11.00 35.05
N LEU A 311 -22.50 -11.66 34.53
CA LEU A 311 -22.38 -12.65 33.45
C LEU A 311 -21.84 -12.01 32.14
N THR A 312 -22.31 -10.81 31.81
CA THR A 312 -21.86 -10.07 30.65
C THR A 312 -20.38 -9.67 30.80
N ALA A 313 -20.00 -9.19 31.98
CA ALA A 313 -18.61 -8.83 32.26
C ALA A 313 -17.67 -10.05 32.23
N GLU A 314 -18.11 -11.21 32.76
CA GLU A 314 -17.37 -12.47 32.69
C GLU A 314 -17.17 -12.92 31.24
N ALA A 315 -18.23 -12.88 30.41
CA ALA A 315 -18.15 -13.23 28.99
C ALA A 315 -17.23 -12.26 28.22
N ALA A 316 -17.32 -10.96 28.48
CA ALA A 316 -16.44 -9.95 27.89
C ALA A 316 -14.97 -10.21 28.31
N GLY A 317 -14.73 -10.57 29.57
CA GLY A 317 -13.39 -10.90 30.06
C GLY A 317 -12.79 -12.13 29.35
N ILE A 318 -13.60 -13.18 29.14
CA ILE A 318 -13.16 -14.40 28.41
C ILE A 318 -12.83 -14.04 26.94
N ALA A 319 -13.68 -13.26 26.26
CA ALA A 319 -13.45 -12.85 24.89
C ALA A 319 -12.21 -11.96 24.77
N PHE A 320 -11.99 -11.05 25.70
CA PHE A 320 -10.81 -10.20 25.73
C PHE A 320 -9.52 -11.01 26.01
N THR A 321 -9.60 -12.02 26.88
CA THR A 321 -8.48 -12.94 27.13
C THR A 321 -8.13 -13.73 25.87
N ALA A 322 -9.14 -14.24 25.13
CA ALA A 322 -8.94 -14.90 23.85
C ALA A 322 -8.25 -13.97 22.82
N PHE A 323 -8.64 -12.70 22.80
CA PHE A 323 -8.00 -11.69 21.95
C PHE A 323 -6.53 -11.47 22.33
N ILE A 324 -6.19 -11.36 23.63
CA ILE A 324 -4.78 -11.23 24.08
C ILE A 324 -3.96 -12.44 23.62
N ILE A 325 -4.50 -13.66 23.78
CA ILE A 325 -3.84 -14.89 23.34
C ILE A 325 -3.68 -14.88 21.81
N ALA A 326 -4.68 -14.40 21.07
CA ALA A 326 -4.62 -14.26 19.62
C ALA A 326 -3.49 -13.30 19.17
N VAL A 327 -3.35 -12.15 19.82
CA VAL A 327 -2.25 -11.20 19.56
C VAL A 327 -0.90 -11.85 19.87
N GLY A 328 -0.78 -12.57 21.00
CA GLY A 328 0.41 -13.34 21.33
C GLY A 328 0.74 -14.42 20.28
N GLY A 329 -0.27 -15.12 19.79
CA GLY A 329 -0.13 -16.10 18.70
C GLY A 329 0.34 -15.45 17.39
N LEU A 330 -0.22 -14.28 17.02
CA LEU A 330 0.23 -13.53 15.84
C LEU A 330 1.67 -13.06 15.98
N LEU A 331 2.10 -12.64 17.16
CA LEU A 331 3.50 -12.29 17.42
C LEU A 331 4.45 -13.49 17.26
N LEU A 332 4.04 -14.66 17.70
CA LEU A 332 4.83 -15.87 17.47
C LEU A 332 4.92 -16.19 15.96
N LEU A 333 3.80 -16.09 15.23
CA LEU A 333 3.77 -16.32 13.79
C LEU A 333 4.60 -15.30 13.01
N SER A 334 4.72 -14.06 13.48
CA SER A 334 5.53 -13.02 12.83
C SER A 334 7.02 -13.37 12.73
N HIS A 335 7.51 -14.26 13.59
CA HIS A 335 8.89 -14.74 13.59
C HIS A 335 9.09 -16.06 12.81
N THR A 336 8.07 -16.53 12.12
CA THR A 336 8.11 -17.77 11.33
C THR A 336 7.91 -17.49 9.85
N GLU A 337 8.12 -18.51 9.00
CA GLU A 337 7.80 -18.44 7.55
C GLU A 337 6.33 -18.11 7.28
N MET A 338 5.45 -18.33 8.26
CA MET A 338 4.04 -17.96 8.19
C MET A 338 3.82 -16.44 8.06
N ASN A 339 4.81 -15.63 8.40
CA ASN A 339 4.77 -14.17 8.19
C ASN A 339 4.57 -13.80 6.71
N GLN A 340 4.95 -14.68 5.79
CA GLN A 340 4.81 -14.48 4.35
C GLN A 340 3.42 -14.83 3.80
N LEU A 341 2.52 -15.41 4.62
CA LEU A 341 1.15 -15.74 4.20
C LEU A 341 0.29 -14.51 3.91
N THR A 342 0.63 -13.38 4.48
CA THR A 342 0.00 -12.10 4.16
C THR A 342 1.04 -11.17 3.56
N VAL A 343 0.68 -10.49 2.47
CA VAL A 343 1.55 -9.48 1.83
C VAL A 343 1.88 -8.36 2.83
N ALA A 344 0.95 -8.05 3.71
CA ALA A 344 1.13 -7.08 4.79
C ALA A 344 2.25 -7.46 5.79
N GLY A 345 2.57 -8.75 5.90
CA GLY A 345 3.32 -9.27 7.01
C GLY A 345 2.54 -9.18 8.33
N ILE A 346 2.89 -10.01 9.30
CA ILE A 346 2.23 -10.04 10.61
C ILE A 346 3.02 -9.14 11.57
N ASN A 347 2.57 -7.90 11.77
CA ASN A 347 3.15 -6.98 12.76
C ASN A 347 2.05 -6.29 13.58
N PRO A 348 1.50 -6.96 14.62
CA PRO A 348 0.39 -6.42 15.39
C PRO A 348 0.67 -5.04 15.99
N PHE A 349 1.87 -4.81 16.54
CA PHE A 349 2.22 -3.55 17.16
C PHE A 349 2.57 -2.42 16.17
N GLY A 350 2.80 -2.73 14.91
CA GLY A 350 2.96 -1.74 13.86
C GLY A 350 1.65 -1.02 13.49
N ASN A 351 0.49 -1.61 13.87
CA ASN A 351 -0.84 -1.16 13.49
C ASN A 351 -1.75 -0.99 14.73
N LEU A 352 -1.41 -0.08 15.63
CA LEU A 352 -2.09 0.11 16.92
C LEU A 352 -3.59 0.41 16.78
N HIS A 353 -4.01 1.12 15.71
CA HIS A 353 -5.43 1.38 15.46
C HIS A 353 -6.19 0.10 15.07
N VAL A 354 -5.59 -0.82 14.32
CA VAL A 354 -6.17 -2.14 14.01
C VAL A 354 -6.31 -2.97 15.28
N LEU A 355 -5.30 -2.95 16.17
CA LEU A 355 -5.40 -3.61 17.48
C LEU A 355 -6.50 -3.01 18.33
N GLY A 356 -6.63 -1.69 18.37
CA GLY A 356 -7.69 -1.00 19.12
C GLY A 356 -9.08 -1.37 18.63
N LEU A 357 -9.31 -1.36 17.30
CA LEU A 357 -10.56 -1.81 16.70
C LEU A 357 -10.87 -3.27 17.00
N SER A 358 -9.86 -4.15 16.91
CA SER A 358 -10.02 -5.58 17.20
C SER A 358 -10.31 -5.84 18.67
N ALA A 359 -9.68 -5.11 19.59
CA ALA A 359 -9.97 -5.17 21.01
C ALA A 359 -11.41 -4.75 21.32
N ALA A 360 -11.87 -3.66 20.70
CA ALA A 360 -13.26 -3.22 20.81
C ALA A 360 -14.23 -4.29 20.26
N ALA A 361 -13.93 -4.89 19.12
CA ALA A 361 -14.73 -5.98 18.56
C ALA A 361 -14.78 -7.19 19.48
N ALA A 362 -13.66 -7.56 20.14
CA ALA A 362 -13.64 -8.66 21.10
C ALA A 362 -14.55 -8.39 22.31
N ILE A 363 -14.53 -7.16 22.83
CA ILE A 363 -15.42 -6.76 23.91
C ILE A 363 -16.89 -6.83 23.47
N VAL A 364 -17.21 -6.33 22.25
CA VAL A 364 -18.57 -6.39 21.71
C VAL A 364 -19.07 -7.83 21.56
N VAL A 365 -18.22 -8.72 21.03
CA VAL A 365 -18.53 -10.17 20.94
C VAL A 365 -18.83 -10.76 22.32
N GLY A 366 -18.01 -10.46 23.31
CA GLY A 366 -18.20 -10.91 24.69
C GLY A 366 -19.47 -10.38 25.32
N VAL A 367 -19.77 -9.10 25.13
CA VAL A 367 -21.01 -8.47 25.62
C VAL A 367 -22.25 -9.11 24.97
N LEU A 368 -22.25 -9.26 23.64
CA LEU A 368 -23.37 -9.88 22.92
C LEU A 368 -23.60 -11.33 23.37
N ALA A 369 -22.53 -12.12 23.54
CA ALA A 369 -22.62 -13.48 24.04
C ALA A 369 -23.09 -13.56 25.49
N GLY A 370 -22.73 -12.58 26.34
CA GLY A 370 -23.16 -12.50 27.74
C GLY A 370 -24.58 -11.98 27.92
N LEU A 371 -25.16 -11.29 26.91
CA LEU A 371 -26.57 -10.85 26.93
C LEU A 371 -27.53 -11.92 26.41
N ALA A 372 -27.03 -12.95 25.72
CA ALA A 372 -27.85 -14.03 25.14
C ALA A 372 -28.58 -14.90 26.17
N PRO A 373 -28.05 -15.15 27.39
CA PRO A 373 -28.78 -15.80 28.48
C PRO A 373 -29.70 -14.77 29.15
#